data_745493587ccce358610580fc6ba2c418
#
_entry.id   745493587ccce358610580fc6ba2c418
#
_cell.length_a   1.000
_cell.length_b   1.000
_cell.length_c   1.000
_cell.angle_alpha   90.00
_cell.angle_beta   90.00
_cell.angle_gamma   90.00
#
_symmetry.space_group_name_H-M   'P 1'
#
loop_
_entity.id
_entity.type
_entity.pdbx_description
1 polymer ?
#
loop_
_entity_poly.entity_id
_entity_poly.type
_entity_poly.pdbx_seq_one_letter_code
_entity_poly.pdbx_strand_id
1 'polypeptide(L)' 'MLPSDTIMLLSVVNMKLRDSYASLDALCDDLDVSEEEITAALAGIGYAYSKERNQFV' A
#
# COMPACT_ATOMS: atom_id res chain seq x y z
N MET A 1 -0.71 -2.64 -12.32
CA MET A 1 -0.49 -3.90 -11.63
C MET A 1 0.59 -3.76 -10.55
N LEU A 2 0.39 -4.36 -9.41
CA LEU A 2 1.35 -4.28 -8.32
C LEU A 2 2.34 -5.45 -8.35
N PRO A 3 3.58 -5.22 -7.89
CA PRO A 3 4.58 -6.28 -7.85
C PRO A 3 4.18 -7.39 -6.87
N SER A 4 4.62 -8.61 -7.15
CA SER A 4 4.43 -9.74 -6.24
C SER A 4 5.50 -9.80 -5.15
N ASP A 5 6.65 -9.16 -5.38
CA ASP A 5 7.71 -9.05 -4.39
C ASP A 5 7.28 -8.06 -3.31
N THR A 6 7.27 -8.49 -2.05
CA THR A 6 6.73 -7.69 -0.94
C THR A 6 7.54 -6.41 -0.70
N ILE A 7 8.85 -6.46 -0.87
CA ILE A 7 9.70 -5.27 -0.71
C ILE A 7 9.40 -4.26 -1.81
N MET A 8 9.27 -4.72 -3.06
CA MET A 8 8.90 -3.85 -4.16
C MET A 8 7.48 -3.33 -4.01
N LEU A 9 6.57 -4.17 -3.51
CA LEU A 9 5.21 -3.77 -3.23
C LEU A 9 5.18 -2.61 -2.23
N LEU A 10 5.95 -2.69 -1.16
CA LEU A 10 6.06 -1.63 -0.17
C LEU A 10 6.50 -0.31 -0.82
N SER A 11 7.55 -0.35 -1.64
CA SER A 11 8.08 0.83 -2.32
C SER A 11 7.05 1.44 -3.27
N VAL A 12 6.41 0.61 -4.09
CA VAL A 12 5.44 1.07 -5.07
C VAL A 12 4.20 1.65 -4.41
N VAL A 13 3.67 0.97 -3.38
CA VAL A 13 2.49 1.43 -2.67
C VAL A 13 2.76 2.77 -1.97
N ASN A 14 3.87 2.87 -1.25
CA ASN A 14 4.22 4.12 -0.57
C ASN A 14 4.46 5.27 -1.55
N MET A 15 5.09 5.00 -2.69
CA MET A 15 5.28 6.01 -3.72
C MET A 15 3.94 6.52 -4.25
N LYS A 16 3.01 5.62 -4.53
CA LYS A 16 1.69 5.98 -5.04
C LYS A 16 0.87 6.74 -4.00
N LEU A 17 0.94 6.34 -2.74
CA LEU A 17 0.26 7.06 -1.66
C LEU A 17 0.81 8.47 -1.50
N ARG A 18 2.12 8.64 -1.64
CA ARG A 18 2.75 9.96 -1.54
C ARG A 18 2.36 10.86 -2.72
N ASP A 19 2.35 10.30 -3.93
CA ASP A 19 2.28 11.11 -5.15
C ASP A 19 0.88 11.20 -5.77
N SER A 20 0.03 10.20 -5.58
CA SER A 20 -1.19 10.08 -6.39
C SER A 20 -2.48 9.83 -5.62
N TYR A 21 -2.43 9.27 -4.43
CA TYR A 21 -3.64 8.90 -3.69
C TYR A 21 -3.64 9.48 -2.29
N ALA A 22 -4.82 9.97 -1.89
CA ALA A 22 -4.97 10.60 -0.57
C ALA A 22 -5.14 9.55 0.55
N SER A 23 -5.40 8.30 0.21
CA SER A 23 -5.60 7.23 1.18
C SER A 23 -5.35 5.87 0.54
N LEU A 24 -5.14 4.85 1.40
CA LEU A 24 -5.00 3.48 0.93
C LEU A 24 -6.29 3.00 0.26
N ASP A 25 -7.44 3.39 0.80
CA ASP A 25 -8.74 3.06 0.24
C ASP A 25 -8.86 3.56 -1.20
N ALA A 26 -8.47 4.81 -1.44
CA ALA A 26 -8.50 5.40 -2.77
C ALA A 26 -7.58 4.67 -3.74
N LEU A 27 -6.40 4.29 -3.29
CA LEU A 27 -5.44 3.54 -4.10
C LEU A 27 -6.01 2.18 -4.50
N CYS A 28 -6.55 1.45 -3.54
CA CYS A 28 -7.08 0.11 -3.79
C CYS A 28 -8.30 0.15 -4.70
N ASP A 29 -9.14 1.14 -4.55
CA ASP A 29 -10.32 1.31 -5.38
C ASP A 29 -9.94 1.58 -6.84
N ASP A 30 -9.00 2.49 -7.06
CA ASP A 30 -8.56 2.86 -8.41
C ASP A 30 -7.82 1.72 -9.12
N LEU A 31 -6.99 1.00 -8.40
CA LEU A 31 -6.21 -0.10 -8.97
C LEU A 31 -6.97 -1.44 -8.97
N ASP A 32 -8.17 -1.46 -8.41
CA ASP A 32 -9.00 -2.66 -8.31
C ASP A 32 -8.27 -3.80 -7.61
N VAL A 33 -7.68 -3.50 -6.47
CA VAL A 33 -6.95 -4.48 -5.66
C VAL A 33 -7.52 -4.54 -4.25
N SER A 34 -7.30 -5.66 -3.55
CA SER A 34 -7.80 -5.86 -2.20
C SER A 34 -6.94 -5.15 -1.18
N GLU A 35 -7.54 -4.26 -0.40
CA GLU A 35 -6.84 -3.59 0.70
C GLU A 35 -6.35 -4.61 1.72
N GLU A 36 -7.14 -5.65 1.98
CA GLU A 36 -6.78 -6.70 2.93
C GLU A 36 -5.54 -7.46 2.48
N GLU A 37 -5.45 -7.75 1.18
CA GLU A 37 -4.29 -8.46 0.65
C GLU A 37 -3.01 -7.63 0.77
N ILE A 38 -3.09 -6.35 0.44
CA ILE A 38 -1.93 -5.44 0.57
C ILE A 38 -1.53 -5.33 2.02
N THR A 39 -2.49 -5.10 2.91
CA THR A 39 -2.23 -4.96 4.34
C THR A 39 -1.60 -6.22 4.92
N ALA A 40 -2.13 -7.39 4.57
CA ALA A 40 -1.60 -8.66 5.05
C ALA A 40 -0.18 -8.92 4.54
N ALA A 41 0.07 -8.64 3.25
CA ALA A 41 1.38 -8.84 2.65
C ALA A 41 2.44 -7.96 3.33
N LEU A 42 2.13 -6.69 3.57
CA LEU A 42 3.08 -5.76 4.18
C LEU A 42 3.22 -5.99 5.69
N ALA A 43 2.17 -6.47 6.35
CA ALA A 43 2.27 -6.89 7.75
C ALA A 43 3.26 -8.04 7.92
N GLY A 44 3.37 -8.91 6.92
CA GLY A 44 4.31 -10.02 6.93
C GLY A 44 5.77 -9.60 7.02
N ILE A 45 6.09 -8.38 6.61
CA ILE A 45 7.44 -7.83 6.73
C ILE A 45 7.53 -6.70 7.76
N GLY A 46 6.52 -6.60 8.63
CA GLY A 46 6.55 -5.69 9.77
C GLY A 46 6.06 -4.27 9.50
N TYR A 47 5.29 -4.06 8.42
CA TYR A 47 4.77 -2.73 8.09
C TYR A 47 3.26 -2.66 8.25
N ALA A 48 2.78 -1.52 8.74
CA ALA A 48 1.35 -1.27 8.91
C ALA A 48 1.01 0.11 8.34
N TYR A 49 -0.22 0.25 7.83
CA TYR A 49 -0.65 1.51 7.26
C TYR A 49 -0.91 2.56 8.34
N SER A 50 -0.30 3.73 8.18
CA SER A 50 -0.52 4.89 9.04
C SER A 50 -1.39 5.89 8.31
N LYS A 51 -2.60 6.13 8.82
CA LYS A 51 -3.50 7.12 8.23
C LYS A 51 -2.96 8.53 8.35
N GLU A 52 -2.25 8.83 9.43
CA GLU A 52 -1.70 10.15 9.66
C GLU A 52 -0.64 10.50 8.63
N ARG A 53 0.19 9.53 8.25
CA ARG A 53 1.26 9.72 7.30
C ARG A 53 0.87 9.35 5.88
N ASN A 54 -0.25 8.64 5.74
CA ASN A 54 -0.68 8.07 4.46
C ASN A 54 0.42 7.19 3.85
N GLN A 55 1.00 6.34 4.67
CA GLN A 55 2.09 5.45 4.28
C GLN A 55 2.09 4.19 5.14
N PHE A 56 2.72 3.14 4.64
CA PHE A 56 3.07 1.98 5.45
C PHE A 56 4.37 2.27 6.18
N VAL A 57 4.35 2.06 7.48
CA VAL A 57 5.50 2.36 8.34
C VAL A 57 5.80 1.21 9.30
#